data_a3dcc2740da803ed821cbb371ecb5f36
#
_entry.id   a3dcc2740da803ed821cbb371ecb5f36
#
_cell.length_a   1.000
_cell.length_b   1.000
_cell.length_c   1.000
_cell.angle_alpha   90.00
_cell.angle_beta   90.00
_cell.angle_gamma   90.00
#
_symmetry.space_group_name_H-M   'P 1'
#
loop_
_entity.id
_entity.type
_entity.pdbx_description
1 polymer ?
#
loop_
_entity_poly.entity_id
_entity_poly.type
_entity_poly.pdbx_seq_one_letter_code
_entity_poly.pdbx_strand_id
1 'polypeptide(L)'
;LNELATSIKNYGVFQPVIVKKSIKGYDLVAGERRVKASRLAGMKTIPAIIRDFTDDKMREIALLENLQRENLSSIELAWAYKGIIDNLHITQEELADKLGKSRSHVTNTLGLLRLPDKVQSMVLDNELSMGHARVLSKLDENDKIYELANKVVANNMSVRELEDVSTHEEIKKHVTIKRKEKDNDYSYVEQELREMLGTRVNVSNRKMEIYFDSITDLNR
;
A
#
# COMPACT_ATOMS: atom_id res chain seq x y z
N LEU A 1 16.73 -24.15 21.32
CA LEU A 1 15.87 -25.32 21.49
C LEU A 1 16.30 -26.14 22.71
N ASN A 2 17.62 -26.32 22.92
CA ASN A 2 18.16 -27.07 24.04
C ASN A 2 17.81 -26.44 25.41
N GLU A 3 17.90 -25.12 25.53
CA GLU A 3 17.47 -24.40 26.75
C GLU A 3 16.02 -24.67 27.09
N LEU A 4 15.14 -24.63 26.06
CA LEU A 4 13.73 -24.95 26.23
C LEU A 4 13.52 -26.42 26.65
N ALA A 5 14.30 -27.35 26.09
CA ALA A 5 14.24 -28.76 26.48
C ALA A 5 14.68 -28.96 27.95
N THR A 6 15.73 -28.27 28.38
CA THR A 6 16.18 -28.29 29.78
C THR A 6 15.13 -27.73 30.72
N SER A 7 14.50 -26.60 30.36
CA SER A 7 13.40 -26.01 31.12
C SER A 7 12.20 -26.97 31.24
N ILE A 8 11.82 -27.60 30.11
CA ILE A 8 10.70 -28.57 30.08
C ILE A 8 11.03 -29.81 30.93
N LYS A 9 12.26 -30.26 30.92
CA LYS A 9 12.71 -31.41 31.74
C LYS A 9 12.57 -31.11 33.23
N ASN A 10 12.88 -29.87 33.65
CA ASN A 10 12.91 -29.50 35.07
C ASN A 10 11.52 -29.09 35.59
N TYR A 11 10.73 -28.40 34.79
CA TYR A 11 9.51 -27.75 35.22
C TYR A 11 8.25 -28.22 34.48
N GLY A 12 8.41 -29.07 33.46
CA GLY A 12 7.29 -29.47 32.59
C GLY A 12 6.92 -28.39 31.55
N VAL A 13 5.81 -28.62 30.87
CA VAL A 13 5.28 -27.70 29.85
C VAL A 13 4.21 -26.82 30.48
N PHE A 14 4.50 -25.55 30.74
CA PHE A 14 3.56 -24.59 31.33
C PHE A 14 2.42 -24.20 30.39
N GLN A 15 2.73 -23.99 29.10
CA GLN A 15 1.74 -23.62 28.11
C GLN A 15 1.43 -24.84 27.25
N PRO A 16 0.18 -25.34 27.21
CA PRO A 16 -0.20 -26.44 26.36
C PRO A 16 -0.04 -26.09 24.88
N VAL A 17 0.18 -27.12 24.06
CA VAL A 17 0.13 -26.98 22.61
C VAL A 17 -1.32 -27.01 22.13
N ILE A 18 -1.58 -26.48 20.95
CA ILE A 18 -2.92 -26.51 20.34
C ILE A 18 -2.93 -27.57 19.25
N VAL A 19 -3.93 -28.44 19.30
CA VAL A 19 -4.11 -29.54 18.36
C VAL A 19 -5.54 -29.56 17.84
N LYS A 20 -5.76 -30.08 16.60
CA LYS A 20 -7.07 -30.42 16.06
C LYS A 20 -7.22 -31.94 15.97
N LYS A 21 -8.45 -32.43 16.02
CA LYS A 21 -8.73 -33.85 15.72
C LYS A 21 -8.44 -34.15 14.27
N SER A 22 -7.82 -35.28 14.02
CA SER A 22 -7.49 -35.82 12.69
C SER A 22 -7.96 -37.28 12.58
N ILE A 23 -8.01 -37.79 11.36
CA ILE A 23 -8.46 -39.19 11.12
C ILE A 23 -7.56 -40.20 11.86
N LYS A 24 -6.28 -39.91 12.02
CA LYS A 24 -5.29 -40.78 12.67
C LYS A 24 -4.77 -40.23 14.02
N GLY A 25 -5.55 -39.41 14.72
CA GLY A 25 -5.15 -38.83 16.01
C GLY A 25 -5.31 -37.33 16.09
N TYR A 26 -4.21 -36.60 16.26
CA TYR A 26 -4.22 -35.15 16.41
C TYR A 26 -3.18 -34.49 15.53
N ASP A 27 -3.56 -33.46 14.81
CA ASP A 27 -2.64 -32.62 14.06
C ASP A 27 -2.26 -31.38 14.89
N LEU A 28 -0.98 -31.07 14.93
CA LEU A 28 -0.48 -29.90 15.67
C LEU A 28 -0.85 -28.61 14.92
N VAL A 29 -1.49 -27.69 15.64
CA VAL A 29 -1.88 -26.37 15.13
C VAL A 29 -0.84 -25.33 15.54
N ALA A 30 -0.43 -25.33 16.81
CA ALA A 30 0.57 -24.39 17.34
C ALA A 30 1.39 -25.02 18.47
N GLY A 31 2.66 -24.63 18.55
CA GLY A 31 3.58 -25.08 19.59
C GLY A 31 4.66 -26.05 19.11
N GLU A 32 5.05 -26.02 17.83
CA GLU A 32 6.05 -26.94 17.24
C GLU A 32 7.37 -26.99 18.04
N ARG A 33 7.89 -25.82 18.48
CA ARG A 33 9.11 -25.74 19.30
C ARG A 33 8.96 -26.48 20.64
N ARG A 34 7.76 -26.41 21.25
CA ARG A 34 7.46 -27.12 22.52
C ARG A 34 7.38 -28.62 22.30
N VAL A 35 6.77 -29.10 21.21
CA VAL A 35 6.77 -30.52 20.86
C VAL A 35 8.17 -31.05 20.64
N LYS A 36 8.99 -30.34 19.84
CA LYS A 36 10.39 -30.71 19.59
C LYS A 36 11.22 -30.73 20.87
N ALA A 37 11.07 -29.71 21.72
CA ALA A 37 11.79 -29.63 22.99
C ALA A 37 11.34 -30.70 23.99
N SER A 38 10.03 -31.03 24.05
CA SER A 38 9.51 -32.11 24.89
C SER A 38 10.05 -33.46 24.47
N ARG A 39 10.17 -33.73 23.18
CA ARG A 39 10.80 -34.95 22.65
C ARG A 39 12.29 -35.05 23.07
N LEU A 40 13.04 -33.94 22.95
CA LEU A 40 14.43 -33.87 23.39
C LEU A 40 14.56 -34.05 24.90
N ALA A 41 13.60 -33.58 25.69
CA ALA A 41 13.53 -33.78 27.14
C ALA A 41 13.12 -35.20 27.56
N GLY A 42 12.78 -36.09 26.60
CA GLY A 42 12.35 -37.48 26.88
C GLY A 42 10.91 -37.58 27.41
N MET A 43 10.08 -36.56 27.24
CA MET A 43 8.68 -36.59 27.67
C MET A 43 7.86 -37.50 26.77
N LYS A 44 7.04 -38.37 27.38
CA LYS A 44 6.13 -39.28 26.66
C LYS A 44 4.84 -38.61 26.24
N THR A 45 4.42 -37.58 26.97
CA THR A 45 3.16 -36.84 26.73
C THR A 45 3.40 -35.35 26.88
N ILE A 46 2.57 -34.56 26.23
CA ILE A 46 2.59 -33.10 26.33
C ILE A 46 1.15 -32.60 26.55
N PRO A 47 0.91 -31.63 27.44
CA PRO A 47 -0.42 -31.06 27.60
C PRO A 47 -0.85 -30.37 26.31
N ALA A 48 -2.07 -30.66 25.87
CA ALA A 48 -2.63 -30.15 24.63
C ALA A 48 -4.08 -29.66 24.82
N ILE A 49 -4.41 -28.55 24.18
CA ILE A 49 -5.79 -28.06 24.04
C ILE A 49 -6.31 -28.53 22.70
N ILE A 50 -7.38 -29.31 22.71
CA ILE A 50 -8.06 -29.74 21.51
C ILE A 50 -9.01 -28.62 21.08
N ARG A 51 -8.88 -28.15 19.84
CA ARG A 51 -9.78 -27.18 19.22
C ARG A 51 -10.24 -27.72 17.87
N ASP A 52 -11.52 -27.58 17.60
CA ASP A 52 -12.08 -27.86 16.28
C ASP A 52 -11.91 -26.60 15.42
N PHE A 53 -10.95 -26.66 14.52
CA PHE A 53 -10.73 -25.61 13.51
C PHE A 53 -11.15 -26.14 12.14
N THR A 54 -11.89 -25.33 11.40
CA THR A 54 -12.06 -25.56 9.96
C THR A 54 -10.73 -25.38 9.25
N ASP A 55 -10.57 -26.00 8.08
CA ASP A 55 -9.32 -25.87 7.31
C ASP A 55 -9.04 -24.41 6.93
N ASP A 56 -10.08 -23.60 6.69
CA ASP A 56 -9.93 -22.16 6.43
C ASP A 56 -9.40 -21.41 7.66
N LYS A 57 -9.91 -21.74 8.85
CA LYS A 57 -9.40 -21.13 10.09
C LYS A 57 -7.96 -21.53 10.37
N MET A 58 -7.57 -22.74 10.00
CA MET A 58 -6.19 -23.19 10.10
C MET A 58 -5.26 -22.42 9.18
N ARG A 59 -5.67 -22.20 7.92
CA ARG A 59 -4.93 -21.37 6.97
C ARG A 59 -4.78 -19.96 7.48
N GLU A 60 -5.85 -19.37 8.00
CA GLU A 60 -5.83 -18.02 8.59
C GLU A 60 -4.78 -17.92 9.72
N ILE A 61 -4.81 -18.84 10.68
CA ILE A 61 -3.88 -18.87 11.82
C ILE A 61 -2.43 -18.99 11.33
N ALA A 62 -2.16 -19.89 10.39
CA ALA A 62 -0.81 -20.10 9.86
C ALA A 62 -0.27 -18.85 9.11
N LEU A 63 -1.14 -18.16 8.35
CA LEU A 63 -0.78 -16.93 7.66
C LEU A 63 -0.49 -15.79 8.63
N LEU A 64 -1.31 -15.65 9.68
CA LEU A 64 -1.13 -14.61 10.70
C LEU A 64 0.11 -14.91 11.59
N GLU A 65 0.39 -16.16 11.92
CA GLU A 65 1.61 -16.54 12.66
C GLU A 65 2.87 -16.18 11.86
N ASN A 66 2.88 -16.49 10.56
CA ASN A 66 4.01 -16.15 9.70
C ASN A 66 4.28 -14.64 9.64
N LEU A 67 3.23 -13.81 9.76
CA LEU A 67 3.33 -12.36 9.80
C LEU A 67 3.98 -11.84 11.10
N GLN A 68 3.85 -12.59 12.21
CA GLN A 68 4.44 -12.23 13.52
C GLN A 68 5.93 -12.58 13.63
N ARG A 69 6.56 -13.04 12.55
CA ARG A 69 8.01 -13.25 12.55
C ARG A 69 8.72 -11.93 12.79
N GLU A 70 9.61 -11.92 13.76
CA GLU A 70 10.51 -10.80 14.02
C GLU A 70 11.38 -10.54 12.79
N ASN A 71 11.49 -9.28 12.36
CA ASN A 71 12.36 -8.78 11.28
C ASN A 71 11.84 -8.90 9.83
N LEU A 72 10.54 -8.82 9.58
CA LEU A 72 10.06 -8.59 8.22
C LEU A 72 10.40 -7.14 7.79
N SER A 73 11.04 -7.00 6.64
CA SER A 73 11.17 -5.70 5.97
C SER A 73 9.79 -5.16 5.56
N SER A 74 9.71 -3.86 5.31
CA SER A 74 8.45 -3.22 4.90
C SER A 74 7.86 -3.80 3.60
N ILE A 75 8.71 -4.22 2.69
CA ILE A 75 8.30 -4.85 1.43
C ILE A 75 7.82 -6.29 1.66
N GLU A 76 8.52 -7.07 2.48
CA GLU A 76 8.06 -8.42 2.85
C GLU A 76 6.73 -8.38 3.60
N LEU A 77 6.55 -7.39 4.48
CA LEU A 77 5.27 -7.15 5.15
C LEU A 77 4.16 -6.85 4.14
N ALA A 78 4.44 -6.05 3.11
CA ALA A 78 3.47 -5.74 2.05
C ALA A 78 3.09 -6.99 1.26
N TRP A 79 4.05 -7.85 0.90
CA TRP A 79 3.78 -9.13 0.25
C TRP A 79 2.98 -10.08 1.14
N ALA A 80 3.29 -10.13 2.45
CA ALA A 80 2.55 -10.93 3.41
C ALA A 80 1.08 -10.46 3.51
N TYR A 81 0.84 -9.14 3.60
CA TYR A 81 -0.52 -8.59 3.59
C TYR A 81 -1.28 -8.95 2.32
N LYS A 82 -0.65 -8.79 1.16
CA LYS A 82 -1.24 -9.18 -0.12
C LYS A 82 -1.58 -10.66 -0.15
N GLY A 83 -0.64 -11.52 0.27
CA GLY A 83 -0.85 -12.96 0.34
C GLY A 83 -2.02 -13.36 1.25
N ILE A 84 -2.21 -12.69 2.40
CA ILE A 84 -3.33 -12.94 3.30
C ILE A 84 -4.66 -12.55 2.64
N ILE A 85 -4.73 -11.36 2.02
CA ILE A 85 -5.93 -10.88 1.32
C ILE A 85 -6.33 -11.85 0.20
N ASP A 86 -5.36 -12.26 -0.63
CA ASP A 86 -5.60 -13.12 -1.78
C ASP A 86 -6.02 -14.55 -1.35
N ASN A 87 -5.38 -15.10 -0.31
CA ASN A 87 -5.67 -16.47 0.15
C ASN A 87 -6.96 -16.59 0.96
N LEU A 88 -7.30 -15.56 1.74
CA LEU A 88 -8.51 -15.57 2.57
C LEU A 88 -9.70 -14.88 1.90
N HIS A 89 -9.50 -14.27 0.72
CA HIS A 89 -10.50 -13.50 -0.02
C HIS A 89 -11.17 -12.40 0.83
N ILE A 90 -10.39 -11.75 1.68
CA ILE A 90 -10.85 -10.68 2.58
C ILE A 90 -10.50 -9.30 2.05
N THR A 91 -11.19 -8.28 2.55
CA THR A 91 -10.91 -6.87 2.26
C THR A 91 -9.73 -6.35 3.08
N GLN A 92 -9.17 -5.20 2.66
CA GLN A 92 -8.12 -4.51 3.43
C GLN A 92 -8.61 -4.07 4.82
N GLU A 93 -9.88 -3.78 4.96
CA GLU A 93 -10.51 -3.39 6.22
C GLU A 93 -10.58 -4.58 7.18
N GLU A 94 -11.08 -5.72 6.72
CA GLU A 94 -11.10 -6.96 7.50
C GLU A 94 -9.70 -7.42 7.91
N LEU A 95 -8.70 -7.25 7.03
CA LEU A 95 -7.31 -7.53 7.40
C LEU A 95 -6.83 -6.58 8.50
N ALA A 96 -7.14 -5.28 8.40
CA ALA A 96 -6.77 -4.29 9.39
C ALA A 96 -7.36 -4.63 10.77
N ASP A 97 -8.64 -4.99 10.82
CA ASP A 97 -9.33 -5.42 12.04
C ASP A 97 -8.68 -6.66 12.66
N LYS A 98 -8.39 -7.69 11.84
CA LYS A 98 -7.71 -8.91 12.31
C LYS A 98 -6.31 -8.63 12.88
N LEU A 99 -5.60 -7.64 12.37
CA LEU A 99 -4.26 -7.26 12.81
C LEU A 99 -4.26 -6.22 13.96
N GLY A 100 -5.42 -5.65 14.31
CA GLY A 100 -5.50 -4.53 15.24
C GLY A 100 -4.78 -3.27 14.72
N LYS A 101 -4.77 -3.07 13.41
CA LYS A 101 -4.16 -1.93 12.72
C LYS A 101 -5.23 -1.06 12.06
N SER A 102 -4.88 0.18 11.71
CA SER A 102 -5.80 1.00 10.92
C SER A 102 -5.82 0.53 9.45
N ARG A 103 -6.97 0.70 8.78
CA ARG A 103 -7.10 0.47 7.33
C ARG A 103 -6.05 1.25 6.55
N SER A 104 -5.78 2.51 6.95
CA SER A 104 -4.75 3.34 6.32
C SER A 104 -3.36 2.73 6.43
N HIS A 105 -3.03 2.06 7.55
CA HIS A 105 -1.76 1.35 7.68
C HIS A 105 -1.65 0.22 6.65
N VAL A 106 -2.68 -0.61 6.51
CA VAL A 106 -2.71 -1.71 5.53
C VAL A 106 -2.62 -1.18 4.10
N THR A 107 -3.43 -0.16 3.77
CA THR A 107 -3.41 0.47 2.44
C THR A 107 -2.04 1.07 2.09
N ASN A 108 -1.40 1.78 3.02
CA ASN A 108 -0.07 2.38 2.81
C ASN A 108 1.01 1.29 2.64
N THR A 109 0.93 0.22 3.41
CA THR A 109 1.87 -0.90 3.29
C THR A 109 1.71 -1.60 1.93
N LEU A 110 0.49 -1.91 1.51
CA LEU A 110 0.22 -2.49 0.19
C LEU A 110 0.63 -1.57 -0.97
N GLY A 111 0.54 -0.26 -0.76
CA GLY A 111 0.99 0.75 -1.71
C GLY A 111 2.46 0.62 -2.11
N LEU A 112 3.31 0.07 -1.23
CA LEU A 112 4.73 -0.15 -1.53
C LEU A 112 4.95 -1.09 -2.72
N LEU A 113 4.03 -2.05 -2.93
CA LEU A 113 4.11 -3.00 -4.05
C LEU A 113 3.81 -2.35 -5.42
N ARG A 114 3.31 -1.12 -5.43
CA ARG A 114 3.09 -0.34 -6.66
C ARG A 114 4.34 0.41 -7.11
N LEU A 115 5.32 0.54 -6.23
CA LEU A 115 6.58 1.21 -6.55
C LEU A 115 7.42 0.35 -7.51
N PRO A 116 8.14 0.97 -8.45
CA PRO A 116 9.13 0.27 -9.27
C PRO A 116 10.18 -0.45 -8.41
N ASP A 117 10.68 -1.61 -8.87
CA ASP A 117 11.61 -2.45 -8.11
C ASP A 117 12.84 -1.67 -7.60
N LYS A 118 13.38 -0.75 -8.41
CA LYS A 118 14.50 0.10 -8.02
C LYS A 118 14.18 0.99 -6.82
N VAL A 119 12.95 1.52 -6.74
CA VAL A 119 12.50 2.37 -5.64
C VAL A 119 12.20 1.52 -4.41
N GLN A 120 11.68 0.30 -4.60
CA GLN A 120 11.53 -0.66 -3.49
C GLN A 120 12.89 -1.00 -2.86
N SER A 121 13.94 -1.19 -3.67
CA SER A 121 15.31 -1.39 -3.15
C SER A 121 15.80 -0.21 -2.31
N MET A 122 15.56 1.04 -2.76
CA MET A 122 15.92 2.23 -2.00
C MET A 122 15.20 2.32 -0.64
N VAL A 123 13.97 1.78 -0.55
CA VAL A 123 13.25 1.66 0.74
C VAL A 123 13.86 0.58 1.63
N LEU A 124 14.27 -0.56 1.06
CA LEU A 124 14.92 -1.65 1.79
C LEU A 124 16.29 -1.23 2.34
N ASP A 125 17.04 -0.45 1.56
CA ASP A 125 18.36 0.08 1.92
C ASP A 125 18.28 1.29 2.88
N ASN A 126 17.07 1.69 3.29
CA ASN A 126 16.78 2.85 4.15
C ASN A 126 17.20 4.20 3.55
N GLU A 127 17.43 4.29 2.24
CA GLU A 127 17.65 5.56 1.53
C GLU A 127 16.36 6.39 1.47
N LEU A 128 15.21 5.72 1.40
CA LEU A 128 13.88 6.33 1.45
C LEU A 128 13.12 5.87 2.70
N SER A 129 12.53 6.83 3.40
CA SER A 129 11.63 6.52 4.52
C SER A 129 10.29 5.97 4.05
N MET A 130 9.55 5.28 4.94
CA MET A 130 8.17 4.85 4.70
C MET A 130 7.24 6.02 4.34
N GLY A 131 7.51 7.22 4.85
CA GLY A 131 6.78 8.44 4.50
C GLY A 131 6.97 8.82 3.03
N HIS A 132 8.22 8.82 2.55
CA HIS A 132 8.55 9.05 1.14
C HIS A 132 7.91 7.99 0.24
N ALA A 133 8.05 6.73 0.56
CA ALA A 133 7.46 5.61 -0.19
C ALA A 133 5.94 5.73 -0.31
N ARG A 134 5.25 6.16 0.75
CA ARG A 134 3.80 6.41 0.76
C ARG A 134 3.39 7.51 -0.23
N VAL A 135 4.16 8.60 -0.30
CA VAL A 135 3.87 9.70 -1.24
C VAL A 135 4.10 9.22 -2.67
N LEU A 136 5.25 8.59 -2.93
CA LEU A 136 5.62 8.08 -4.24
C LEU A 136 4.64 7.01 -4.75
N SER A 137 4.10 6.16 -3.87
CA SER A 137 3.15 5.10 -4.25
C SER A 137 1.78 5.60 -4.74
N LYS A 138 1.48 6.89 -4.56
CA LYS A 138 0.25 7.52 -5.08
C LYS A 138 0.40 8.02 -6.52
N LEU A 139 1.61 8.10 -7.03
CA LEU A 139 1.89 8.55 -8.39
C LEU A 139 1.70 7.39 -9.36
N ASP A 140 1.26 7.69 -10.59
CA ASP A 140 0.93 6.68 -11.59
C ASP A 140 2.07 6.39 -12.58
N GLU A 141 3.05 7.29 -12.73
CA GLU A 141 4.11 7.19 -13.73
C GLU A 141 5.42 6.66 -13.12
N ASN A 142 5.82 5.45 -13.49
CA ASN A 142 7.04 4.80 -12.97
C ASN A 142 8.32 5.62 -13.15
N ASP A 143 8.48 6.29 -14.29
CA ASP A 143 9.67 7.10 -14.58
C ASP A 143 9.75 8.31 -13.65
N LYS A 144 8.62 8.95 -13.38
CA LYS A 144 8.54 10.06 -12.42
C LYS A 144 8.77 9.62 -10.98
N ILE A 145 8.19 8.48 -10.61
CA ILE A 145 8.42 7.90 -9.28
C ILE A 145 9.91 7.72 -9.05
N TYR A 146 10.62 7.16 -10.04
CA TYR A 146 12.06 6.95 -9.95
C TYR A 146 12.86 8.27 -9.94
N GLU A 147 12.48 9.25 -10.78
CA GLU A 147 13.11 10.57 -10.81
C GLU A 147 12.95 11.31 -9.46
N LEU A 148 11.74 11.33 -8.91
CA LEU A 148 11.47 11.95 -7.61
C LEU A 148 12.16 11.22 -6.47
N ALA A 149 12.21 9.88 -6.50
CA ALA A 149 12.96 9.09 -5.52
C ALA A 149 14.44 9.49 -5.49
N ASN A 150 15.08 9.61 -6.65
CA ASN A 150 16.47 10.06 -6.75
C ASN A 150 16.65 11.51 -6.26
N LYS A 151 15.71 12.42 -6.56
CA LYS A 151 15.73 13.79 -6.05
C LYS A 151 15.63 13.84 -4.52
N VAL A 152 14.78 12.99 -3.93
CA VAL A 152 14.67 12.90 -2.46
C VAL A 152 15.99 12.51 -1.83
N VAL A 153 16.66 11.48 -2.38
CA VAL A 153 17.95 11.01 -1.85
C VAL A 153 19.05 12.04 -2.07
N ALA A 154 19.17 12.59 -3.29
CA ALA A 154 20.22 13.57 -3.63
C ALA A 154 20.13 14.86 -2.82
N ASN A 155 18.93 15.34 -2.51
CA ASN A 155 18.69 16.60 -1.83
C ASN A 155 18.31 16.45 -0.35
N ASN A 156 18.28 15.23 0.20
CA ASN A 156 17.79 14.90 1.54
C ASN A 156 16.43 15.56 1.84
N MET A 157 15.51 15.48 0.87
CA MET A 157 14.19 16.12 0.98
C MET A 157 13.38 15.51 2.11
N SER A 158 12.64 16.34 2.81
CA SER A 158 11.63 15.88 3.77
C SER A 158 10.39 15.34 3.07
N VAL A 159 9.57 14.55 3.79
CA VAL A 159 8.30 14.03 3.27
C VAL A 159 7.36 15.17 2.84
N ARG A 160 7.36 16.31 3.56
CA ARG A 160 6.52 17.47 3.24
C ARG A 160 6.96 18.13 1.94
N GLU A 161 8.26 18.33 1.74
CA GLU A 161 8.79 18.90 0.50
C GLU A 161 8.46 18.00 -0.69
N LEU A 162 8.51 16.67 -0.53
CA LEU A 162 8.09 15.74 -1.57
C LEU A 162 6.58 15.82 -1.83
N GLU A 163 5.74 15.95 -0.80
CA GLU A 163 4.29 16.15 -0.95
C GLU A 163 3.98 17.45 -1.72
N ASP A 164 4.66 18.55 -1.40
CA ASP A 164 4.50 19.83 -2.09
C ASP A 164 4.89 19.74 -3.57
N VAL A 165 6.04 19.12 -3.88
CA VAL A 165 6.50 18.95 -5.27
C VAL A 165 5.53 18.06 -6.06
N SER A 166 5.09 16.95 -5.48
CA SER A 166 4.14 16.03 -6.14
C SER A 166 2.79 16.71 -6.42
N THR A 167 2.26 17.48 -5.48
CA THR A 167 1.00 18.21 -5.63
C THR A 167 1.11 19.32 -6.68
N HIS A 168 2.20 20.07 -6.73
CA HIS A 168 2.43 21.08 -7.75
C HIS A 168 2.56 20.51 -9.16
N GLU A 169 3.11 19.31 -9.31
CA GLU A 169 3.18 18.63 -10.60
C GLU A 169 1.82 18.11 -11.06
N GLU A 170 0.98 17.58 -10.17
CA GLU A 170 -0.39 17.18 -10.47
C GLU A 170 -1.26 18.37 -10.90
N ILE A 171 -1.14 19.51 -10.22
CA ILE A 171 -1.86 20.74 -10.58
C ILE A 171 -1.45 21.21 -11.98
N LYS A 172 -0.16 21.20 -12.32
CA LYS A 172 0.33 21.53 -13.66
C LYS A 172 -0.23 20.60 -14.73
N LYS A 173 -0.30 19.29 -14.48
CA LYS A 173 -0.93 18.31 -15.38
C LYS A 173 -2.42 18.63 -15.61
N HIS A 174 -3.18 18.84 -14.57
CA HIS A 174 -4.62 19.16 -14.68
C HIS A 174 -4.87 20.46 -15.46
N VAL A 175 -4.05 21.47 -15.26
CA VAL A 175 -4.13 22.74 -16.00
C VAL A 175 -3.75 22.53 -17.47
N THR A 176 -2.77 21.70 -17.76
CA THR A 176 -2.32 21.42 -19.14
C THR A 176 -3.35 20.56 -19.90
N ILE A 177 -3.96 19.57 -19.24
CA ILE A 177 -5.02 18.74 -19.84
C ILE A 177 -6.25 19.60 -20.12
N LYS A 178 -6.70 20.43 -19.17
CA LYS A 178 -7.82 21.38 -19.41
C LYS A 178 -7.54 22.40 -20.52
N ARG A 179 -6.29 22.81 -20.71
CA ARG A 179 -5.91 23.67 -21.83
C ARG A 179 -5.92 22.90 -23.17
N LYS A 180 -5.43 21.64 -23.22
CA LYS A 180 -5.48 20.83 -24.45
C LYS A 180 -6.88 20.44 -24.88
N GLU A 181 -7.80 20.17 -23.92
CA GLU A 181 -9.21 19.92 -24.27
C GLU A 181 -9.94 21.18 -24.73
N LYS A 182 -9.46 22.38 -24.36
CA LYS A 182 -10.03 23.64 -24.80
C LYS A 182 -9.60 24.07 -26.21
N ASP A 183 -8.48 23.54 -26.71
CA ASP A 183 -7.85 24.10 -27.92
C ASP A 183 -8.34 23.50 -29.23
N ASN A 184 -9.20 22.47 -29.27
CA ASN A 184 -9.40 21.75 -30.54
C ASN A 184 -10.76 21.91 -31.23
N ASP A 185 -11.83 22.33 -30.55
CA ASP A 185 -13.17 22.28 -31.18
C ASP A 185 -13.69 23.63 -31.72
N TYR A 186 -13.23 24.74 -31.14
CA TYR A 186 -13.82 26.05 -31.47
C TYR A 186 -12.84 27.11 -31.96
N SER A 187 -11.57 26.77 -32.11
CA SER A 187 -10.51 27.71 -32.49
C SER A 187 -10.77 28.38 -33.86
N TYR A 188 -11.31 27.62 -34.82
CA TYR A 188 -11.66 28.14 -36.12
C TYR A 188 -12.81 29.17 -36.02
N VAL A 189 -13.84 28.84 -35.24
CA VAL A 189 -15.00 29.72 -35.03
C VAL A 189 -14.62 30.99 -34.25
N GLU A 190 -13.74 30.85 -33.28
CA GLU A 190 -13.16 31.97 -32.52
C GLU A 190 -12.39 32.93 -33.42
N GLN A 191 -11.62 32.40 -34.35
CA GLN A 191 -10.82 33.20 -35.29
C GLN A 191 -11.72 33.96 -36.27
N GLU A 192 -12.70 33.28 -36.87
CA GLU A 192 -13.65 33.88 -37.82
C GLU A 192 -14.48 34.98 -37.16
N LEU A 193 -14.97 34.73 -35.92
CA LEU A 193 -15.70 35.74 -35.17
C LEU A 193 -14.82 36.93 -34.74
N ARG A 194 -13.55 36.67 -34.44
CA ARG A 194 -12.59 37.73 -34.08
C ARG A 194 -12.28 38.62 -35.28
N GLU A 195 -12.18 38.06 -36.47
CA GLU A 195 -11.98 38.80 -37.70
C GLU A 195 -13.25 39.64 -38.09
N MET A 196 -14.43 39.06 -37.89
CA MET A 196 -15.70 39.75 -38.16
C MET A 196 -16.02 40.89 -37.20
N LEU A 197 -15.74 40.67 -35.89
CA LEU A 197 -16.15 41.61 -34.85
C LEU A 197 -15.02 42.57 -34.46
N GLY A 198 -13.77 42.32 -34.91
CA GLY A 198 -12.63 43.16 -34.61
C GLY A 198 -12.24 43.21 -33.12
N THR A 199 -12.73 42.22 -32.33
CA THR A 199 -12.50 42.16 -30.90
C THR A 199 -12.21 40.73 -30.44
N ARG A 200 -11.73 40.59 -29.19
CA ARG A 200 -11.42 39.27 -28.63
C ARG A 200 -12.70 38.49 -28.37
N VAL A 201 -12.82 37.30 -28.98
CA VAL A 201 -13.88 36.35 -28.77
C VAL A 201 -13.34 35.08 -28.15
N ASN A 202 -14.07 34.49 -27.20
CA ASN A 202 -13.74 33.22 -26.57
C ASN A 202 -15.00 32.34 -26.63
N VAL A 203 -14.89 31.19 -27.30
CA VAL A 203 -16.01 30.25 -27.49
C VAL A 203 -15.75 28.98 -26.68
N SER A 204 -16.72 28.52 -25.93
CA SER A 204 -16.72 27.27 -25.19
C SER A 204 -18.01 26.50 -25.40
N ASN A 205 -18.07 25.23 -25.00
CA ASN A 205 -19.16 24.30 -25.34
C ASN A 205 -20.59 24.80 -25.05
N ARG A 206 -20.77 25.82 -24.21
CA ARG A 206 -22.11 26.40 -23.90
C ARG A 206 -22.09 27.90 -23.70
N LYS A 207 -20.97 28.59 -24.02
CA LYS A 207 -20.79 30.00 -23.70
C LYS A 207 -19.90 30.67 -24.73
N MET A 208 -20.34 31.82 -25.24
CA MET A 208 -19.51 32.72 -26.05
C MET A 208 -19.33 34.01 -25.26
N GLU A 209 -18.10 34.47 -25.16
CA GLU A 209 -17.67 35.72 -24.51
C GLU A 209 -17.07 36.63 -25.57
N ILE A 210 -17.64 37.80 -25.75
CA ILE A 210 -17.15 38.86 -26.62
C ILE A 210 -16.67 40.00 -25.74
N TYR A 211 -15.38 40.35 -25.89
CA TYR A 211 -14.75 41.40 -25.09
C TYR A 211 -14.81 42.71 -25.87
N PHE A 212 -15.23 43.82 -25.26
CA PHE A 212 -15.23 45.15 -25.81
C PHE A 212 -14.58 46.10 -24.80
N ASP A 213 -13.79 47.05 -25.32
CA ASP A 213 -13.04 48.00 -24.49
C ASP A 213 -13.84 49.27 -24.22
N SER A 214 -14.87 49.55 -24.99
CA SER A 214 -15.72 50.72 -24.82
C SER A 214 -17.19 50.49 -25.27
N ILE A 215 -18.13 51.34 -24.82
CA ILE A 215 -19.53 51.29 -25.21
C ILE A 215 -19.69 51.57 -26.72
N THR A 216 -18.74 52.29 -27.34
CA THR A 216 -18.74 52.57 -28.79
C THR A 216 -18.40 51.31 -29.59
N ASP A 217 -17.61 50.37 -29.06
CA ASP A 217 -17.32 49.08 -29.70
C ASP A 217 -18.49 48.10 -29.65
N LEU A 218 -19.36 48.25 -28.62
CA LEU A 218 -20.56 47.43 -28.50
C LEU A 218 -21.67 47.79 -29.51
N ASN A 219 -21.65 49.02 -30.03
CA ASN A 219 -22.64 49.54 -30.98
C ASN A 219 -22.22 49.42 -32.45
N ARG A 220 -21.15 48.72 -32.73
CA ARG A 220 -20.59 48.51 -34.06
C ARG A 220 -21.06 47.18 -34.65
#